data_5102f15c6623d9a26e49b5482a8b3419
#
_entry.id   5102f15c6623d9a26e49b5482a8b3419
#
_cell.length_a   1.000
_cell.length_b   1.000
_cell.length_c   1.000
_cell.angle_alpha   90.00
_cell.angle_beta   90.00
_cell.angle_gamma   90.00
#
_symmetry.space_group_name_H-M   'P 1'
#
loop_
_entity.id
_entity.type
_entity.pdbx_description
1 polymer ?
#
loop_
_entity_poly.entity_id
_entity_poly.type
_entity_poly.pdbx_seq_one_letter_code
_entity_poly.pdbx_strand_id
1 'polypeptide(L)' 'MANMGELKAECIRNGISLEKLAEKIGINNSTLYRKINGNTEFNRNELQIIRECLKLSDEQFIAIFFNDKIA' A
#
# COMPACT_ATOMS: atom_id res chain seq x y z
N MET A 1 4.67 -2.08 9.55
CA MET A 1 4.95 -0.92 8.70
C MET A 1 5.14 -1.35 7.26
N ALA A 2 4.49 -0.67 6.34
CA ALA A 2 4.61 -1.00 4.93
C ALA A 2 5.91 -0.44 4.34
N ASN A 3 6.42 -1.08 3.31
CA ASN A 3 7.61 -0.59 2.62
C ASN A 3 7.20 0.51 1.63
N MET A 4 7.41 1.75 2.04
CA MET A 4 7.03 2.93 1.25
C MET A 4 7.71 2.95 -0.11
N GLY A 5 8.99 2.60 -0.17
CA GLY A 5 9.73 2.60 -1.43
C GLY A 5 9.15 1.63 -2.45
N GLU A 6 8.84 0.42 -2.00
CA GLU A 6 8.26 -0.59 -2.86
C GLU A 6 6.85 -0.19 -3.30
N LEU A 7 6.08 0.37 -2.36
CA LEU A 7 4.73 0.81 -2.67
C LEU A 7 4.73 1.91 -3.73
N LYS A 8 5.60 2.89 -3.57
CA LYS A 8 5.73 3.97 -4.55
C LYS A 8 6.16 3.43 -5.92
N ALA A 9 7.08 2.47 -5.93
CA ALA A 9 7.54 1.88 -7.19
C ALA A 9 6.39 1.20 -7.92
N GLU A 10 5.55 0.49 -7.20
CA GLU A 10 4.40 -0.17 -7.82
C GLU A 10 3.38 0.83 -8.33
N CYS A 11 3.19 1.92 -7.60
CA CYS A 11 2.31 2.99 -8.05
C CYS A 11 2.80 3.58 -9.36
N ILE A 12 4.10 3.85 -9.45
CA ILE A 12 4.70 4.39 -10.67
C ILE A 12 4.53 3.42 -11.84
N ARG A 13 4.77 2.14 -11.59
CA ARG A 13 4.61 1.09 -12.59
C ARG A 13 3.20 1.05 -13.16
N ASN A 14 2.22 1.32 -12.33
CA ASN A 14 0.82 1.29 -12.72
C ASN A 14 0.26 2.66 -13.11
N GLY A 15 1.12 3.68 -13.18
CA GLY A 15 0.70 5.01 -13.61
C GLY A 15 -0.26 5.70 -12.66
N ILE A 16 -0.14 5.43 -11.36
CA ILE A 16 -1.03 5.97 -10.34
C ILE A 16 -0.20 6.63 -9.24
N SER A 17 -0.68 7.74 -8.69
CA SER A 17 -0.02 8.39 -7.57
C SER A 17 -0.54 7.81 -6.26
N LEU A 18 0.20 8.04 -5.16
CA LEU A 18 -0.29 7.65 -3.84
C LEU A 18 -1.58 8.36 -3.49
N GLU A 19 -1.70 9.61 -3.93
CA GLU A 19 -2.90 10.40 -3.74
C GLU A 19 -4.10 9.73 -4.41
N LYS A 20 -3.91 9.25 -5.62
CA LYS A 20 -4.95 8.56 -6.36
C LYS A 20 -5.28 7.21 -5.70
N LEU A 21 -4.27 6.55 -5.17
CA LEU A 21 -4.48 5.29 -4.46
C LEU A 21 -5.34 5.52 -3.23
N ALA A 22 -5.07 6.58 -2.46
CA ALA A 22 -5.87 6.93 -1.29
C ALA A 22 -7.32 7.16 -1.69
N GLU A 23 -7.53 7.85 -2.81
CA GLU A 23 -8.85 8.12 -3.35
C GLU A 23 -9.60 6.81 -3.65
N LYS A 24 -8.91 5.86 -4.25
CA LYS A 24 -9.52 4.58 -4.58
C LYS A 24 -9.87 3.74 -3.35
N ILE A 25 -9.08 3.89 -2.30
CA ILE A 25 -9.35 3.23 -1.02
C ILE A 25 -10.50 3.92 -0.28
N GLY A 26 -10.70 5.21 -0.54
CA GLY A 26 -11.72 6.01 0.14
C GLY A 26 -11.23 6.70 1.39
N ILE A 27 -9.93 6.96 1.47
CA ILE A 27 -9.32 7.67 2.60
C ILE A 27 -8.55 8.87 2.06
N ASN A 28 -8.21 9.81 2.95
CA ASN A 28 -7.41 10.94 2.52
C ASN A 28 -5.92 10.59 2.55
N ASN A 29 -5.14 11.47 1.96
CA ASN A 29 -3.69 11.28 1.82
C ASN A 29 -2.98 11.13 3.16
N SER A 30 -3.33 11.96 4.12
CA SER A 30 -2.72 11.90 5.44
C SER A 30 -2.97 10.56 6.11
N THR A 31 -4.18 10.05 5.98
CA THR A 31 -4.54 8.77 6.54
C THR A 31 -3.74 7.64 5.89
N LEU A 32 -3.56 7.71 4.57
CA LEU A 32 -2.77 6.71 3.86
C LEU A 32 -1.33 6.70 4.39
N TYR A 33 -0.72 7.88 4.53
CA TYR A 33 0.65 7.96 5.01
C TYR A 33 0.79 7.42 6.43
N ARG A 34 -0.19 7.69 7.29
CA ARG A 34 -0.18 7.13 8.65
C ARG A 34 -0.20 5.61 8.64
N LYS A 35 -1.00 5.03 7.76
CA LYS A 35 -1.10 3.58 7.65
C LYS A 35 0.20 2.98 7.13
N ILE A 36 0.79 3.62 6.14
CA ILE A 36 2.07 3.14 5.59
C ILE A 36 3.16 3.21 6.66
N ASN A 37 3.16 4.26 7.47
CA ASN A 37 4.17 4.43 8.52
C ASN A 37 3.93 3.58 9.76
N GLY A 38 2.80 2.88 9.81
CA GLY A 38 2.50 2.00 10.93
C GLY A 38 1.80 2.65 12.10
N ASN A 39 1.40 3.91 11.98
CA ASN A 39 0.67 4.59 13.04
C ASN A 39 -0.75 4.05 13.21
N THR A 40 -1.33 3.59 12.12
CA THR A 40 -2.60 2.87 12.13
C THR A 40 -2.45 1.69 11.17
N GLU A 41 -3.28 0.69 11.35
CA GLU A 41 -3.18 -0.50 10.50
C GLU A 41 -4.13 -0.43 9.31
N PHE A 42 -3.72 -1.06 8.22
CA PHE A 42 -4.62 -1.30 7.09
C PHE A 42 -5.60 -2.39 7.49
N ASN A 43 -6.86 -2.22 7.13
CA ASN A 43 -7.80 -3.31 7.29
C ASN A 43 -7.77 -4.19 6.04
N ARG A 44 -8.43 -5.34 6.14
CA ARG A 44 -8.42 -6.32 5.04
C ARG A 44 -8.94 -5.73 3.74
N ASN A 45 -10.01 -4.96 3.82
CA ASN A 45 -10.63 -4.38 2.63
C ASN A 45 -9.69 -3.40 1.93
N GLU A 46 -9.00 -2.58 2.73
CA GLU A 46 -8.04 -1.62 2.18
C GLU A 46 -6.89 -2.32 1.49
N LEU A 47 -6.36 -3.36 2.11
CA LEU A 47 -5.27 -4.13 1.53
C LEU A 47 -5.69 -4.79 0.22
N GLN A 48 -6.90 -5.30 0.16
CA GLN A 48 -7.41 -5.91 -1.05
C GLN A 48 -7.55 -4.90 -2.18
N ILE A 49 -8.02 -3.71 -1.88
CA ILE A 49 -8.15 -2.65 -2.89
C ILE A 49 -6.77 -2.28 -3.45
N ILE A 50 -5.78 -2.13 -2.55
CA ILE A 50 -4.42 -1.81 -2.97
C ILE A 50 -3.87 -2.93 -3.87
N ARG A 51 -4.05 -4.16 -3.45
CA ARG A 51 -3.57 -5.30 -4.21
C ARG A 51 -4.14 -5.33 -5.62
N GLU A 52 -5.44 -5.08 -5.73
CA GLU A 52 -6.11 -5.09 -7.02
C GLU A 52 -5.72 -3.89 -7.88
N CYS A 53 -5.62 -2.71 -7.28
CA CYS A 53 -5.26 -1.49 -8.01
C CYS A 53 -3.86 -1.58 -8.59
N LEU A 54 -2.94 -2.17 -7.86
CA LEU A 54 -1.54 -2.26 -8.26
C LEU A 54 -1.19 -3.60 -8.89
N LYS A 55 -2.16 -4.50 -8.98
CA LYS A 55 -1.97 -5.83 -9.59
C LYS A 55 -0.80 -6.57 -8.96
N LEU A 56 -0.76 -6.58 -7.65
CA LEU A 56 0.34 -7.17 -6.91
C LEU A 56 0.24 -8.69 -6.89
N SER A 57 1.38 -9.34 -7.12
CA SER A 57 1.49 -10.78 -6.90
C SER A 57 1.57 -11.03 -5.39
N ASP A 58 1.43 -12.28 -4.97
CA ASP A 58 1.57 -12.64 -3.56
C ASP A 58 2.93 -12.22 -3.02
N GLU A 59 3.98 -12.44 -3.79
CA GLU A 59 5.34 -12.07 -3.39
C GLU A 59 5.49 -10.56 -3.20
N GLN A 60 4.95 -9.79 -4.14
CA GLN A 60 5.01 -8.33 -4.07
C GLN A 60 4.22 -7.81 -2.89
N PHE A 61 3.04 -8.37 -2.67
CA PHE A 61 2.19 -7.98 -1.56
C PHE A 61 2.87 -8.21 -0.22
N ILE A 62 3.47 -9.39 -0.05
CA ILE A 62 4.20 -9.73 1.16
C ILE A 62 5.40 -8.81 1.34
N ALA A 63 6.14 -8.54 0.25
CA ALA A 63 7.31 -7.68 0.33
C ALA A 63 6.97 -6.26 0.77
N ILE A 64 5.81 -5.77 0.36
CA ILE A 64 5.39 -4.41 0.72
C ILE A 64 4.83 -4.33 2.14
N PHE A 65 3.96 -5.26 2.50
CA PHE A 65 3.19 -5.12 3.73
C PHE A 65 3.66 -5.98 4.89
N PHE A 66 4.46 -7.00 4.63
CA PHE A 66 4.89 -7.94 5.67
C PHE A 66 6.41 -8.12 5.71
N ASN A 67 7.15 -7.21 5.13
CA ASN A 67 8.60 -7.34 5.03
C ASN A 67 9.30 -7.31 6.39
N ASP A 68 8.75 -6.64 7.36
CA ASP A 68 9.34 -6.56 8.69
C ASP A 68 9.18 -7.86 9.49
N LYS A 69 8.40 -8.78 9.00
CA LYS A 69 8.21 -10.06 9.65
C LYS A 69 9.25 -11.09 9.26
N ILE A 70 10.08 -10.75 8.32
CA ILE A 70 11.07 -11.65 7.78
C ILE A 70 12.37 -11.62 8.58
N ALA A 71 12.54 -10.61 9.34
CA ALA A 71 13.77 -10.41 10.10
C ALA A 71 14.03 -11.52 11.12
#